data_c29e47dc581d5034c84dfa09567e6546
#
_entry.id   c29e47dc581d5034c84dfa09567e6546
#
_cell.length_a   1.000
_cell.length_b   1.000
_cell.length_c   1.000
_cell.angle_alpha   90.00
_cell.angle_beta   90.00
_cell.angle_gamma   90.00
#
_symmetry.space_group_name_H-M   'P 1'
#
loop_
_entity.id
_entity.type
_entity.pdbx_description
1 polymer ?
#
loop_
_entity_poly.entity_id
_entity_poly.type
_entity_poly.pdbx_seq_one_letter_code
_entity_poly.pdbx_strand_id
1 'polypeptide(L)'
;MEDELSPVIEVRDLTMGFDNLILLEHTSFTVQRGEICAILGGSGCGKSTLLKHLIGLYQPMAGTIFIQGVPMDPMDEDGYRNLLQSFGVMYQGGALLGSMTLAQNVALPIEAYTDLPRESVRDLACMKLAQVGLQGFEDHLPMEISGGMKKRAAIARAMALDPAMLFLDEPSAGLDPVTSAELDELIMEINQMQNTTIVIVSHELPSIFAIAHRTIMLDKTSRSIIADGDPRYLRDHSDNPIVKQFFNRQPHNGASLEA
;
A
#
# COMPACT_ATOMS: atom_id res chain seq x y z
N MET A 1 -11.11 -0.21 25.67
CA MET A 1 -10.66 -1.62 25.61
C MET A 1 -11.34 -2.43 24.48
N GLU A 2 -12.51 -2.06 23.95
CA GLU A 2 -13.11 -2.72 22.77
C GLU A 2 -12.54 -2.15 21.43
N ASP A 3 -12.04 -0.92 21.43
CA ASP A 3 -11.51 -0.25 20.23
C ASP A 3 -10.13 -0.77 19.76
N GLU A 4 -9.38 -1.44 20.63
CA GLU A 4 -8.03 -1.97 20.27
C GLU A 4 -8.10 -3.29 19.48
N LEU A 5 -9.24 -3.97 19.44
CA LEU A 5 -9.43 -5.26 18.76
C LEU A 5 -10.14 -5.15 17.40
N SER A 6 -10.63 -3.97 17.05
CA SER A 6 -11.33 -3.77 15.78
C SER A 6 -10.36 -3.57 14.62
N PRO A 7 -10.55 -4.28 13.49
CA PRO A 7 -9.70 -4.11 12.32
C PRO A 7 -9.83 -2.67 11.77
N VAL A 8 -8.75 -2.11 11.26
CA VAL A 8 -8.78 -0.78 10.61
C VAL A 8 -9.27 -0.86 9.17
N ILE A 9 -9.10 -2.02 8.52
CA ILE A 9 -9.66 -2.32 7.21
C ILE A 9 -10.43 -3.62 7.34
N GLU A 10 -11.67 -3.62 6.88
CA GLU A 10 -12.49 -4.82 6.78
C GLU A 10 -13.11 -4.89 5.38
N VAL A 11 -12.86 -5.98 4.70
CA VAL A 11 -13.43 -6.30 3.38
C VAL A 11 -14.41 -7.44 3.55
N ARG A 12 -15.67 -7.22 3.14
CA ARG A 12 -16.75 -8.19 3.26
C ARG A 12 -17.29 -8.55 1.89
N ASP A 13 -17.18 -9.82 1.54
CA ASP A 13 -17.77 -10.43 0.33
C ASP A 13 -17.49 -9.66 -0.95
N LEU A 14 -16.25 -9.16 -1.09
CA LEU A 14 -15.83 -8.32 -2.20
C LEU A 14 -15.80 -9.10 -3.51
N THR A 15 -16.52 -8.59 -4.50
CA THR A 15 -16.35 -8.97 -5.91
C THR A 15 -15.86 -7.76 -6.68
N MET A 16 -14.72 -7.89 -7.37
CA MET A 16 -14.10 -6.80 -8.11
C MET A 16 -13.58 -7.21 -9.48
N GLY A 17 -13.57 -6.26 -10.39
CA GLY A 17 -13.11 -6.47 -11.76
C GLY A 17 -13.36 -5.26 -12.64
N PHE A 18 -13.41 -5.50 -13.94
CA PHE A 18 -13.70 -4.48 -14.95
C PHE A 18 -14.70 -5.04 -15.96
N ASP A 19 -15.78 -4.33 -16.21
CA ASP A 19 -16.86 -4.77 -17.12
C ASP A 19 -17.30 -6.22 -16.85
N ASN A 20 -16.97 -7.14 -17.74
CA ASN A 20 -17.30 -8.56 -17.61
C ASN A 20 -16.14 -9.43 -17.06
N LEU A 21 -14.98 -8.81 -16.73
CA LEU A 21 -13.82 -9.53 -16.21
C LEU A 21 -13.79 -9.45 -14.69
N ILE A 22 -14.13 -10.53 -14.01
CA ILE A 22 -14.00 -10.66 -12.56
C ILE A 22 -12.55 -11.05 -12.24
N LEU A 23 -11.90 -10.27 -11.36
CA LEU A 23 -10.54 -10.51 -10.89
C LEU A 23 -10.52 -11.21 -9.52
N LEU A 24 -11.40 -10.79 -8.60
CA LEU A 24 -11.64 -11.45 -7.33
C LEU A 24 -13.15 -11.58 -7.11
N GLU A 25 -13.55 -12.66 -6.44
CA GLU A 25 -14.94 -13.00 -6.20
C GLU A 25 -15.11 -13.49 -4.75
N HIS A 26 -16.17 -13.04 -4.09
CA HIS A 26 -16.54 -13.44 -2.73
C HIS A 26 -15.36 -13.41 -1.74
N THR A 27 -14.54 -12.37 -1.80
CA THR A 27 -13.32 -12.26 -1.01
C THR A 27 -13.56 -11.43 0.25
N SER A 28 -13.18 -11.98 1.41
CA SER A 28 -13.27 -11.29 2.70
C SER A 28 -11.94 -11.39 3.44
N PHE A 29 -11.52 -10.29 4.04
CA PHE A 29 -10.32 -10.23 4.90
C PHE A 29 -10.34 -8.97 5.77
N THR A 30 -9.45 -8.92 6.74
CA THR A 30 -9.26 -7.75 7.61
C THR A 30 -7.79 -7.36 7.65
N VAL A 31 -7.50 -6.10 8.03
CA VAL A 31 -6.15 -5.65 8.40
C VAL A 31 -6.23 -5.02 9.78
N GLN A 32 -5.33 -5.43 10.68
CA GLN A 32 -5.33 -4.96 12.05
C GLN A 32 -4.58 -3.63 12.20
N ARG A 33 -4.89 -2.87 13.26
CA ARG A 33 -4.19 -1.62 13.57
C ARG A 33 -2.70 -1.88 13.83
N GLY A 34 -1.83 -1.06 13.24
CA GLY A 34 -0.37 -1.20 13.36
C GLY A 34 0.23 -2.40 12.62
N GLU A 35 -0.57 -3.14 11.84
CA GLU A 35 -0.09 -4.24 11.03
C GLU A 35 0.58 -3.75 9.74
N ILE A 36 1.68 -4.40 9.34
CA ILE A 36 2.21 -4.31 7.98
C ILE A 36 1.70 -5.54 7.23
N CYS A 37 0.68 -5.33 6.39
CA CYS A 37 0.04 -6.37 5.59
C CYS A 37 0.49 -6.29 4.13
N ALA A 38 1.08 -7.36 3.60
CA ALA A 38 1.50 -7.42 2.20
C ALA A 38 0.46 -8.17 1.33
N ILE A 39 0.05 -7.56 0.22
CA ILE A 39 -0.81 -8.17 -0.80
C ILE A 39 0.09 -8.72 -1.90
N LEU A 40 0.09 -10.03 -2.06
CA LEU A 40 0.94 -10.79 -2.96
C LEU A 40 0.13 -11.49 -4.06
N GLY A 41 0.85 -12.04 -5.03
CA GLY A 41 0.27 -12.88 -6.08
C GLY A 41 0.94 -12.69 -7.44
N GLY A 42 0.64 -13.57 -8.37
CA GLY A 42 1.17 -13.55 -9.74
C GLY A 42 0.78 -12.28 -10.52
N SER A 43 1.41 -12.09 -11.68
CA SER A 43 1.06 -10.96 -12.56
C SER A 43 -0.39 -11.07 -13.03
N GLY A 44 -1.12 -9.96 -12.95
CA GLY A 44 -2.51 -9.88 -13.38
C GLY A 44 -3.55 -10.55 -12.46
N CYS A 45 -3.20 -10.94 -11.21
CA CYS A 45 -4.16 -11.47 -10.24
C CYS A 45 -5.02 -10.41 -9.54
N GLY A 46 -4.82 -9.12 -9.85
CA GLY A 46 -5.66 -8.03 -9.33
C GLY A 46 -5.12 -7.25 -8.14
N LYS A 47 -3.83 -7.39 -7.72
CA LYS A 47 -3.24 -6.69 -6.57
C LYS A 47 -3.43 -5.16 -6.60
N SER A 48 -2.95 -4.49 -7.65
CA SER A 48 -3.10 -3.03 -7.78
C SER A 48 -4.56 -2.63 -8.00
N THR A 49 -5.39 -3.52 -8.52
CA THR A 49 -6.84 -3.29 -8.63
C THR A 49 -7.49 -3.36 -7.25
N LEU A 50 -7.14 -4.36 -6.43
CA LEU A 50 -7.60 -4.45 -5.04
C LEU A 50 -7.18 -3.19 -4.26
N LEU A 51 -5.92 -2.76 -4.39
CA LEU A 51 -5.46 -1.52 -3.77
C LEU A 51 -6.34 -0.33 -4.16
N LYS A 52 -6.69 -0.19 -5.45
CA LYS A 52 -7.56 0.91 -5.93
C LYS A 52 -8.98 0.85 -5.37
N HIS A 53 -9.50 -0.34 -5.07
CA HIS A 53 -10.75 -0.49 -4.34
C HIS A 53 -10.60 -0.09 -2.87
N LEU A 54 -9.51 -0.53 -2.20
CA LEU A 54 -9.24 -0.19 -0.80
C LEU A 54 -9.07 1.32 -0.55
N ILE A 55 -8.56 2.07 -1.53
CA ILE A 55 -8.41 3.52 -1.46
C ILE A 55 -9.58 4.30 -2.10
N GLY A 56 -10.65 3.61 -2.50
CA GLY A 56 -11.87 4.22 -3.01
C GLY A 56 -11.83 4.73 -4.45
N LEU A 57 -10.74 4.48 -5.22
CA LEU A 57 -10.69 4.89 -6.64
C LEU A 57 -11.63 4.08 -7.52
N TYR A 58 -11.93 2.84 -7.13
CA TYR A 58 -12.86 1.97 -7.84
C TYR A 58 -13.94 1.47 -6.90
N GLN A 59 -15.16 1.40 -7.41
CA GLN A 59 -16.29 0.83 -6.70
C GLN A 59 -16.31 -0.68 -6.85
N PRO A 60 -16.56 -1.45 -5.76
CA PRO A 60 -16.82 -2.88 -5.86
C PRO A 60 -18.01 -3.20 -6.77
N MET A 61 -17.95 -4.33 -7.48
CA MET A 61 -19.11 -4.88 -8.20
C MET A 61 -20.13 -5.46 -7.21
N ALA A 62 -19.64 -6.02 -6.08
CA ALA A 62 -20.44 -6.48 -4.95
C ALA A 62 -19.57 -6.48 -3.68
N GLY A 63 -20.22 -6.52 -2.52
CA GLY A 63 -19.56 -6.47 -1.21
C GLY A 63 -19.31 -5.06 -0.72
N THR A 64 -18.63 -4.94 0.42
CA THR A 64 -18.39 -3.64 1.09
C THR A 64 -16.99 -3.60 1.69
N ILE A 65 -16.35 -2.44 1.60
CA ILE A 65 -15.08 -2.13 2.25
C ILE A 65 -15.35 -1.14 3.38
N PHE A 66 -14.85 -1.45 4.57
CA PHE A 66 -14.92 -0.57 5.73
C PHE A 66 -13.52 -0.12 6.09
N ILE A 67 -13.36 1.17 6.33
CA ILE A 67 -12.15 1.78 6.87
C ILE A 67 -12.49 2.36 8.25
N GLN A 68 -11.79 1.90 9.28
CA GLN A 68 -12.07 2.28 10.68
C GLN A 68 -13.55 2.13 11.07
N GLY A 69 -14.18 1.05 10.58
CA GLY A 69 -15.60 0.76 10.82
C GLY A 69 -16.60 1.58 9.99
N VAL A 70 -16.13 2.54 9.18
CA VAL A 70 -16.97 3.36 8.30
C VAL A 70 -16.99 2.74 6.89
N PRO A 71 -18.17 2.48 6.29
CA PRO A 71 -18.26 1.97 4.94
C PRO A 71 -17.73 3.00 3.93
N MET A 72 -16.98 2.53 2.95
CA MET A 72 -16.48 3.36 1.86
C MET A 72 -17.60 3.58 0.82
N ASP A 73 -18.47 4.54 1.10
CA ASP A 73 -19.61 4.88 0.25
C ASP A 73 -19.47 6.29 -0.34
N PRO A 74 -19.25 6.44 -1.66
CA PRO A 74 -19.15 7.74 -2.32
C PRO A 74 -20.44 8.56 -2.30
N MET A 75 -21.59 7.95 -1.96
CA MET A 75 -22.86 8.68 -1.82
C MET A 75 -22.92 9.46 -0.50
N ASP A 76 -22.12 9.09 0.50
CA ASP A 76 -21.88 9.89 1.71
C ASP A 76 -20.66 10.79 1.49
N GLU A 77 -20.85 11.95 0.86
CA GLU A 77 -19.76 12.85 0.46
C GLU A 77 -18.89 13.28 1.65
N ASP A 78 -19.49 13.61 2.79
CA ASP A 78 -18.77 14.08 3.98
C ASP A 78 -18.00 12.94 4.67
N GLY A 79 -18.64 11.79 4.88
CA GLY A 79 -17.99 10.59 5.42
C GLY A 79 -16.87 10.10 4.52
N TYR A 80 -17.09 10.07 3.23
CA TYR A 80 -16.09 9.68 2.24
C TYR A 80 -14.88 10.62 2.21
N ARG A 81 -15.10 11.95 2.25
CA ARG A 81 -14.01 12.93 2.33
C ARG A 81 -13.17 12.77 3.59
N ASN A 82 -13.80 12.54 4.73
CA ASN A 82 -13.09 12.28 6.00
C ASN A 82 -12.28 10.98 5.94
N LEU A 83 -12.83 9.93 5.31
CA LEU A 83 -12.11 8.68 5.09
C LEU A 83 -10.85 8.87 4.24
N LEU A 84 -10.92 9.65 3.16
CA LEU A 84 -9.76 9.91 2.29
C LEU A 84 -8.60 10.63 3.01
N GLN A 85 -8.88 11.36 4.09
CA GLN A 85 -7.85 11.99 4.92
C GLN A 85 -7.22 11.02 5.93
N SER A 86 -7.86 9.89 6.22
CA SER A 86 -7.39 8.91 7.22
C SER A 86 -6.25 8.03 6.72
N PHE A 87 -5.96 8.05 5.42
CA PHE A 87 -4.89 7.27 4.82
C PHE A 87 -4.08 8.05 3.77
N GLY A 88 -2.82 7.68 3.63
CA GLY A 88 -1.94 8.17 2.57
C GLY A 88 -1.65 7.09 1.53
N VAL A 89 -1.37 7.52 0.30
CA VAL A 89 -1.11 6.60 -0.83
C VAL A 89 0.19 6.94 -1.55
N MET A 90 1.02 5.92 -1.73
CA MET A 90 2.17 5.96 -2.62
C MET A 90 1.92 5.02 -3.81
N TYR A 91 1.82 5.57 -5.02
CA TYR A 91 1.68 4.80 -6.25
C TYR A 91 3.02 4.27 -6.76
N GLN A 92 3.01 3.23 -7.57
CA GLN A 92 4.19 2.52 -8.09
C GLN A 92 5.30 3.43 -8.62
N GLY A 93 4.98 4.48 -9.38
CA GLY A 93 5.97 5.45 -9.87
C GLY A 93 6.30 6.59 -8.90
N GLY A 94 5.76 6.55 -7.65
CA GLY A 94 5.78 7.68 -6.72
C GLY A 94 4.79 8.79 -7.09
N ALA A 95 4.42 8.93 -8.36
CA ALA A 95 3.50 9.92 -8.91
C ALA A 95 3.79 11.37 -8.46
N LEU A 96 5.09 11.71 -8.30
CA LEU A 96 5.51 13.09 -8.03
C LEU A 96 5.28 13.97 -9.26
N LEU A 97 4.78 15.18 -9.04
CA LEU A 97 4.60 16.16 -10.10
C LEU A 97 5.97 16.74 -10.49
N GLY A 98 6.44 16.45 -11.71
CA GLY A 98 7.78 16.78 -12.18
C GLY A 98 8.07 18.28 -12.28
N SER A 99 7.04 19.12 -12.36
CA SER A 99 7.14 20.57 -12.39
C SER A 99 7.17 21.23 -11.02
N MET A 100 7.02 20.45 -9.95
CA MET A 100 7.00 20.91 -8.56
C MET A 100 8.22 20.40 -7.82
N THR A 101 8.75 21.21 -6.89
CA THR A 101 9.82 20.78 -5.97
C THR A 101 9.33 19.65 -5.04
N LEU A 102 10.23 19.01 -4.30
CA LEU A 102 9.84 18.00 -3.34
C LEU A 102 8.95 18.58 -2.24
N ALA A 103 9.29 19.75 -1.70
CA ALA A 103 8.45 20.42 -0.71
C ALA A 103 7.06 20.76 -1.26
N GLN A 104 6.97 21.22 -2.50
CA GLN A 104 5.69 21.49 -3.15
C GLN A 104 4.87 20.22 -3.36
N ASN A 105 5.50 19.10 -3.74
CA ASN A 105 4.81 17.82 -3.86
C ASN A 105 4.23 17.34 -2.52
N VAL A 106 4.98 17.47 -1.43
CA VAL A 106 4.53 17.08 -0.08
C VAL A 106 3.49 18.05 0.47
N ALA A 107 3.54 19.33 0.09
CA ALA A 107 2.57 20.35 0.48
C ALA A 107 1.16 20.11 -0.09
N LEU A 108 1.03 19.45 -1.25
CA LEU A 108 -0.25 19.27 -1.94
C LEU A 108 -1.39 18.75 -1.06
N PRO A 109 -1.23 17.63 -0.32
CA PRO A 109 -2.29 17.16 0.56
C PRO A 109 -2.59 18.15 1.71
N ILE A 110 -1.56 18.80 2.24
CA ILE A 110 -1.75 19.78 3.33
C ILE A 110 -2.57 20.97 2.86
N GLU A 111 -2.24 21.52 1.68
CA GLU A 111 -3.01 22.62 1.05
C GLU A 111 -4.44 22.23 0.69
N ALA A 112 -4.65 20.97 0.29
CA ALA A 112 -5.97 20.49 -0.13
C ALA A 112 -6.94 20.26 1.04
N TYR A 113 -6.41 19.94 2.22
CA TYR A 113 -7.22 19.49 3.36
C TYR A 113 -7.09 20.33 4.63
N THR A 114 -6.31 21.43 4.60
CA THR A 114 -6.15 22.33 5.74
C THR A 114 -6.22 23.79 5.31
N ASP A 115 -6.58 24.66 6.24
CA ASP A 115 -6.57 26.12 6.05
C ASP A 115 -5.30 26.77 6.61
N LEU A 116 -4.18 26.03 6.66
CA LEU A 116 -2.92 26.52 7.22
C LEU A 116 -2.30 27.62 6.33
N PRO A 117 -1.63 28.62 6.92
CA PRO A 117 -0.85 29.59 6.18
C PRO A 117 0.25 28.92 5.35
N ARG A 118 0.58 29.49 4.18
CA ARG A 118 1.57 28.91 3.26
C ARG A 118 2.93 28.62 3.89
N GLU A 119 3.37 29.48 4.83
CA GLU A 119 4.62 29.28 5.57
C GLU A 119 4.56 28.02 6.41
N SER A 120 3.49 27.80 7.19
CA SER A 120 3.29 26.61 8.00
C SER A 120 3.16 25.33 7.14
N VAL A 121 2.50 25.43 5.97
CA VAL A 121 2.43 24.31 5.02
C VAL A 121 3.82 23.92 4.54
N ARG A 122 4.68 24.91 4.18
CA ARG A 122 6.05 24.65 3.77
C ARG A 122 6.88 24.00 4.90
N ASP A 123 6.76 24.53 6.12
CA ASP A 123 7.49 23.99 7.27
C ASP A 123 7.10 22.54 7.54
N LEU A 124 5.81 22.22 7.50
CA LEU A 124 5.32 20.84 7.63
C LEU A 124 5.86 19.95 6.51
N ALA A 125 5.84 20.43 5.26
CA ALA A 125 6.37 19.66 4.13
C ALA A 125 7.87 19.38 4.31
N CYS A 126 8.66 20.36 4.76
CA CYS A 126 10.08 20.19 5.06
C CYS A 126 10.29 19.18 6.20
N MET A 127 9.49 19.23 7.26
CA MET A 127 9.53 18.22 8.33
C MET A 127 9.28 16.82 7.83
N LYS A 128 8.27 16.62 6.96
CA LYS A 128 7.98 15.31 6.36
C LYS A 128 9.12 14.80 5.48
N LEU A 129 9.75 15.69 4.73
CA LEU A 129 10.95 15.34 3.95
C LEU A 129 12.13 14.96 4.86
N ALA A 130 12.33 15.66 5.96
CA ALA A 130 13.37 15.32 6.94
C ALA A 130 13.12 13.94 7.58
N GLN A 131 11.87 13.58 7.88
CA GLN A 131 11.48 12.26 8.41
C GLN A 131 11.86 11.09 7.50
N VAL A 132 11.92 11.32 6.18
CA VAL A 132 12.32 10.30 5.21
C VAL A 132 13.79 10.46 4.76
N GLY A 133 14.60 11.27 5.47
CA GLY A 133 16.02 11.47 5.17
C GLY A 133 16.30 12.37 3.96
N LEU A 134 15.37 13.27 3.62
CA LEU A 134 15.50 14.20 2.49
C LEU A 134 15.68 15.67 2.92
N GLN A 135 16.22 15.90 4.12
CA GLN A 135 16.59 17.24 4.57
C GLN A 135 17.68 17.84 3.64
N GLY A 136 17.44 19.07 3.19
CA GLY A 136 18.32 19.77 2.24
C GLY A 136 17.98 19.55 0.77
N PHE A 137 16.97 18.73 0.46
CA PHE A 137 16.50 18.47 -0.90
C PHE A 137 15.12 19.09 -1.20
N GLU A 138 14.61 19.92 -0.32
CA GLU A 138 13.25 20.47 -0.36
C GLU A 138 12.93 21.20 -1.66
N ASP A 139 13.90 21.93 -2.18
CA ASP A 139 13.78 22.76 -3.39
C ASP A 139 14.21 22.04 -4.68
N HIS A 140 14.60 20.76 -4.61
CA HIS A 140 14.93 19.97 -5.81
C HIS A 140 13.66 19.51 -6.53
N LEU A 141 13.78 19.42 -7.85
CA LEU A 141 12.77 18.79 -8.69
C LEU A 141 12.94 17.25 -8.69
N PRO A 142 11.87 16.48 -8.93
CA PRO A 142 11.97 15.02 -9.00
C PRO A 142 13.00 14.50 -10.00
N MET A 143 13.28 15.23 -11.09
CA MET A 143 14.27 14.84 -12.09
C MET A 143 15.73 14.99 -11.62
N GLU A 144 15.98 15.74 -10.55
CA GLU A 144 17.31 16.06 -10.03
C GLU A 144 17.79 15.08 -8.95
N ILE A 145 16.95 14.10 -8.57
CA ILE A 145 17.20 13.17 -7.47
C ILE A 145 17.17 11.72 -7.93
N SER A 146 17.76 10.81 -7.13
CA SER A 146 17.80 9.37 -7.40
C SER A 146 16.41 8.70 -7.34
N GLY A 147 16.30 7.48 -7.86
CA GLY A 147 15.09 6.66 -7.78
C GLY A 147 14.63 6.41 -6.35
N GLY A 148 15.56 6.06 -5.46
CA GLY A 148 15.28 5.85 -4.04
C GLY A 148 14.80 7.13 -3.35
N MET A 149 15.41 8.28 -3.64
CA MET A 149 14.97 9.58 -3.11
C MET A 149 13.55 9.93 -3.59
N LYS A 150 13.19 9.61 -4.85
CA LYS A 150 11.82 9.79 -5.36
C LYS A 150 10.81 8.97 -4.56
N LYS A 151 11.16 7.72 -4.25
CA LYS A 151 10.32 6.83 -3.44
C LYS A 151 10.12 7.37 -2.02
N ARG A 152 11.20 7.82 -1.38
CA ARG A 152 11.16 8.48 -0.05
C ARG A 152 10.30 9.75 -0.07
N ALA A 153 10.43 10.61 -1.07
CA ALA A 153 9.60 11.80 -1.22
C ALA A 153 8.12 11.48 -1.45
N ALA A 154 7.82 10.40 -2.19
CA ALA A 154 6.45 9.94 -2.37
C ALA A 154 5.82 9.40 -1.06
N ILE A 155 6.62 8.73 -0.21
CA ILE A 155 6.22 8.34 1.14
C ILE A 155 5.98 9.58 2.00
N ALA A 156 6.89 10.59 1.98
CA ALA A 156 6.71 11.84 2.71
C ALA A 156 5.39 12.53 2.34
N ARG A 157 5.05 12.56 1.04
CA ARG A 157 3.76 13.09 0.59
C ARG A 157 2.57 12.26 1.08
N ALA A 158 2.68 10.93 1.08
CA ALA A 158 1.65 10.07 1.62
C ALA A 158 1.44 10.28 3.13
N MET A 159 2.49 10.65 3.86
CA MET A 159 2.48 10.94 5.30
C MET A 159 2.11 12.39 5.64
N ALA A 160 1.82 13.24 4.66
CA ALA A 160 1.72 14.69 4.84
C ALA A 160 0.66 15.13 5.88
N LEU A 161 -0.41 14.35 6.03
CA LEU A 161 -1.52 14.59 6.97
C LEU A 161 -1.46 13.70 8.24
N ASP A 162 -0.33 13.06 8.54
CA ASP A 162 -0.19 12.08 9.64
C ASP A 162 -1.30 11.01 9.65
N PRO A 163 -1.50 10.31 8.51
CA PRO A 163 -2.61 9.37 8.39
C PRO A 163 -2.40 8.13 9.27
N ALA A 164 -3.50 7.53 9.75
CA ALA A 164 -3.47 6.28 10.50
C ALA A 164 -3.03 5.07 9.65
N MET A 165 -3.13 5.18 8.33
CA MET A 165 -2.82 4.10 7.39
C MET A 165 -2.04 4.60 6.17
N LEU A 166 -1.15 3.74 5.65
CA LEU A 166 -0.45 3.97 4.38
C LEU A 166 -0.69 2.81 3.42
N PHE A 167 -0.98 3.14 2.17
CA PHE A 167 -1.05 2.20 1.06
C PHE A 167 0.13 2.42 0.13
N LEU A 168 0.98 1.40 -0.02
CA LEU A 168 2.22 1.48 -0.81
C LEU A 168 2.15 0.49 -1.98
N ASP A 169 2.11 1.01 -3.20
CA ASP A 169 2.09 0.19 -4.42
C ASP A 169 3.52 0.06 -4.98
N GLU A 170 4.10 -1.14 -4.84
CA GLU A 170 5.45 -1.50 -5.31
C GLU A 170 6.54 -0.49 -4.86
N PRO A 171 6.69 -0.24 -3.54
CA PRO A 171 7.57 0.81 -3.03
C PRO A 171 9.03 0.62 -3.43
N SER A 172 9.56 -0.60 -3.41
CA SER A 172 10.95 -0.94 -3.71
C SER A 172 11.21 -1.27 -5.19
N ALA A 173 10.16 -1.31 -6.04
CA ALA A 173 10.32 -1.68 -7.44
C ALA A 173 11.29 -0.77 -8.19
N GLY A 174 12.28 -1.41 -8.86
CA GLY A 174 13.29 -0.72 -9.67
C GLY A 174 14.44 -0.13 -8.86
N LEU A 175 14.55 -0.41 -7.56
CA LEU A 175 15.69 -0.05 -6.73
C LEU A 175 16.73 -1.18 -6.73
N ASP A 176 17.98 -0.83 -6.47
CA ASP A 176 19.01 -1.79 -6.15
C ASP A 176 18.77 -2.40 -4.75
N PRO A 177 19.37 -3.57 -4.43
CA PRO A 177 19.09 -4.28 -3.17
C PRO A 177 19.41 -3.46 -1.91
N VAL A 178 20.42 -2.60 -1.94
CA VAL A 178 20.81 -1.80 -0.76
C VAL A 178 19.79 -0.69 -0.52
N THR A 179 19.49 0.08 -1.56
CA THR A 179 18.45 1.13 -1.49
C THR A 179 17.07 0.57 -1.15
N SER A 180 16.76 -0.66 -1.61
CA SER A 180 15.52 -1.35 -1.22
C SER A 180 15.49 -1.67 0.27
N ALA A 181 16.59 -2.21 0.83
CA ALA A 181 16.69 -2.50 2.26
C ALA A 181 16.59 -1.22 3.13
N GLU A 182 17.23 -0.13 2.71
CA GLU A 182 17.10 1.17 3.39
C GLU A 182 15.65 1.70 3.37
N LEU A 183 14.91 1.45 2.29
CA LEU A 183 13.50 1.83 2.20
C LEU A 183 12.63 0.94 3.10
N ASP A 184 12.93 -0.35 3.20
CA ASP A 184 12.27 -1.30 4.09
C ASP A 184 12.46 -0.88 5.57
N GLU A 185 13.68 -0.47 5.95
CA GLU A 185 13.95 0.09 7.29
C GLU A 185 13.11 1.34 7.57
N LEU A 186 13.04 2.28 6.64
CA LEU A 186 12.20 3.47 6.76
C LEU A 186 10.71 3.10 6.96
N ILE A 187 10.19 2.13 6.20
CA ILE A 187 8.79 1.67 6.32
C ILE A 187 8.54 1.08 7.72
N MET A 188 9.48 0.28 8.25
CA MET A 188 9.39 -0.26 9.61
C MET A 188 9.44 0.84 10.67
N GLU A 189 10.32 1.83 10.53
CA GLU A 189 10.40 2.97 11.45
C GLU A 189 9.09 3.75 11.50
N ILE A 190 8.48 4.05 10.34
CA ILE A 190 7.18 4.72 10.26
C ILE A 190 6.09 3.90 10.98
N ASN A 191 6.05 2.60 10.74
CA ASN A 191 5.10 1.71 11.41
C ASN A 191 5.28 1.71 12.93
N GLN A 192 6.52 1.55 13.42
CA GLN A 192 6.82 1.42 14.86
C GLN A 192 6.63 2.73 15.61
N MET A 193 7.08 3.87 15.06
CA MET A 193 7.05 5.15 15.76
C MET A 193 5.64 5.73 15.91
N GLN A 194 4.79 5.52 14.91
CA GLN A 194 3.47 6.13 14.84
C GLN A 194 2.32 5.10 14.95
N ASN A 195 2.66 3.82 15.11
CA ASN A 195 1.69 2.71 15.03
C ASN A 195 0.83 2.76 13.75
N THR A 196 1.43 3.26 12.65
CA THR A 196 0.77 3.41 11.36
C THR A 196 0.53 2.04 10.74
N THR A 197 -0.70 1.73 10.37
CA THR A 197 -1.02 0.52 9.62
C THR A 197 -0.54 0.67 8.19
N ILE A 198 0.13 -0.34 7.63
CA ILE A 198 0.69 -0.26 6.29
C ILE A 198 0.20 -1.44 5.43
N VAL A 199 -0.39 -1.12 4.29
CA VAL A 199 -0.76 -2.12 3.28
C VAL A 199 0.20 -1.97 2.09
N ILE A 200 0.93 -3.03 1.78
CA ILE A 200 1.93 -3.03 0.71
C ILE A 200 1.50 -3.99 -0.39
N VAL A 201 1.42 -3.50 -1.61
CA VAL A 201 1.39 -4.36 -2.80
C VAL A 201 2.82 -4.54 -3.27
N SER A 202 3.33 -5.76 -3.31
CA SER A 202 4.68 -6.03 -3.81
C SER A 202 4.83 -7.45 -4.36
N HIS A 203 5.87 -7.66 -5.14
CA HIS A 203 6.36 -8.97 -5.58
C HIS A 203 7.83 -9.22 -5.14
N GLU A 204 8.42 -8.27 -4.43
CA GLU A 204 9.80 -8.32 -3.94
C GLU A 204 9.89 -9.13 -2.64
N LEU A 205 10.16 -10.44 -2.75
CA LEU A 205 10.20 -11.35 -1.61
C LEU A 205 11.18 -10.93 -0.49
N PRO A 206 12.39 -10.41 -0.78
CA PRO A 206 13.29 -9.96 0.29
C PRO A 206 12.64 -8.91 1.19
N SER A 207 12.03 -7.88 0.62
CA SER A 207 11.31 -6.84 1.36
C SER A 207 10.13 -7.42 2.15
N ILE A 208 9.32 -8.29 1.53
CA ILE A 208 8.19 -8.94 2.18
C ILE A 208 8.64 -9.72 3.43
N PHE A 209 9.70 -10.52 3.31
CA PHE A 209 10.25 -11.26 4.45
C PHE A 209 10.88 -10.36 5.50
N ALA A 210 11.38 -9.19 5.13
CA ALA A 210 11.97 -8.24 6.07
C ALA A 210 10.91 -7.57 6.93
N ILE A 211 9.83 -7.05 6.31
CA ILE A 211 8.95 -6.08 6.97
C ILE A 211 7.50 -6.55 7.18
N ALA A 212 6.97 -7.50 6.40
CA ALA A 212 5.57 -7.88 6.52
C ALA A 212 5.31 -8.75 7.76
N HIS A 213 4.32 -8.35 8.56
CA HIS A 213 3.79 -9.15 9.66
C HIS A 213 2.87 -10.25 9.14
N ARG A 214 2.12 -9.95 8.09
CA ARG A 214 1.14 -10.84 7.46
C ARG A 214 1.11 -10.62 5.96
N THR A 215 0.79 -11.67 5.24
CA THR A 215 0.61 -11.62 3.79
C THR A 215 -0.72 -12.22 3.38
N ILE A 216 -1.36 -11.59 2.40
CA ILE A 216 -2.56 -12.08 1.73
C ILE A 216 -2.17 -12.36 0.28
N MET A 217 -2.26 -13.62 -0.14
CA MET A 217 -1.87 -14.01 -1.49
C MET A 217 -3.10 -14.24 -2.37
N LEU A 218 -3.17 -13.48 -3.46
CA LEU A 218 -4.22 -13.57 -4.47
C LEU A 218 -3.83 -14.54 -5.57
N ASP A 219 -4.82 -15.28 -6.08
CA ASP A 219 -4.63 -16.13 -7.25
C ASP A 219 -5.63 -15.79 -8.35
N LYS A 220 -5.11 -15.74 -9.58
CA LYS A 220 -5.90 -15.40 -10.77
C LYS A 220 -6.85 -16.53 -11.17
N THR A 221 -6.48 -17.79 -10.94
CA THR A 221 -7.24 -18.96 -11.40
C THR A 221 -8.45 -19.19 -10.51
N SER A 222 -8.25 -19.16 -9.19
CA SER A 222 -9.34 -19.31 -8.21
C SER A 222 -10.10 -17.99 -7.98
N ARG A 223 -9.56 -16.85 -8.45
CA ARG A 223 -10.11 -15.49 -8.23
C ARG A 223 -10.35 -15.18 -6.75
N SER A 224 -9.48 -15.67 -5.89
CA SER A 224 -9.67 -15.59 -4.44
C SER A 224 -8.33 -15.47 -3.71
N ILE A 225 -8.40 -15.33 -2.38
CA ILE A 225 -7.26 -15.45 -1.49
C ILE A 225 -6.92 -16.95 -1.35
N ILE A 226 -5.67 -17.31 -1.64
CA ILE A 226 -5.17 -18.70 -1.53
C ILE A 226 -4.23 -18.92 -0.35
N ALA A 227 -3.75 -17.85 0.27
CA ALA A 227 -2.99 -17.91 1.52
C ALA A 227 -3.16 -16.60 2.29
N ASP A 228 -3.14 -16.73 3.62
CA ASP A 228 -3.28 -15.64 4.58
C ASP A 228 -2.50 -16.00 5.85
N GLY A 229 -1.48 -15.22 6.19
CA GLY A 229 -0.64 -15.46 7.37
C GLY A 229 0.78 -14.89 7.27
N ASP A 230 1.61 -15.21 8.26
CA ASP A 230 3.03 -14.82 8.28
C ASP A 230 3.77 -15.37 7.05
N PRO A 231 4.50 -14.53 6.29
CA PRO A 231 5.15 -14.96 5.05
C PRO A 231 6.20 -16.07 5.26
N ARG A 232 6.90 -16.06 6.40
CA ARG A 232 7.91 -17.08 6.71
C ARG A 232 7.24 -18.40 7.01
N TYR A 233 6.15 -18.37 7.79
CA TYR A 233 5.35 -19.56 8.07
C TYR A 233 4.74 -20.16 6.80
N LEU A 234 4.16 -19.31 5.94
CA LEU A 234 3.54 -19.73 4.68
C LEU A 234 4.57 -20.36 3.72
N ARG A 235 5.79 -19.82 3.65
CA ARG A 235 6.87 -20.38 2.84
C ARG A 235 7.19 -21.81 3.25
N ASP A 236 7.28 -22.08 4.56
CA ASP A 236 7.79 -23.34 5.08
C ASP A 236 6.68 -24.40 5.26
N HIS A 237 5.43 -23.98 5.53
CA HIS A 237 4.36 -24.86 5.98
C HIS A 237 3.10 -24.88 5.08
N SER A 238 2.97 -24.00 4.09
CA SER A 238 1.78 -24.00 3.24
C SER A 238 1.66 -25.32 2.47
N ASP A 239 0.48 -25.92 2.46
CA ASP A 239 0.21 -27.11 1.62
C ASP A 239 -0.14 -26.74 0.18
N ASN A 240 -0.46 -25.46 -0.10
CA ASN A 240 -0.79 -25.00 -1.43
C ASN A 240 0.46 -24.92 -2.33
N PRO A 241 0.52 -25.66 -3.44
CA PRO A 241 1.69 -25.69 -4.32
C PRO A 241 2.00 -24.34 -4.96
N ILE A 242 1.00 -23.52 -5.26
CA ILE A 242 1.18 -22.18 -5.84
C ILE A 242 1.88 -21.25 -4.82
N VAL A 243 1.47 -21.34 -3.56
CA VAL A 243 2.09 -20.58 -2.45
C VAL A 243 3.54 -21.00 -2.26
N LYS A 244 3.81 -22.32 -2.21
CA LYS A 244 5.19 -22.85 -2.11
C LYS A 244 6.07 -22.40 -3.27
N GLN A 245 5.57 -22.49 -4.50
CA GLN A 245 6.31 -22.07 -5.70
C GLN A 245 6.64 -20.59 -5.66
N PHE A 246 5.68 -19.76 -5.27
CA PHE A 246 5.86 -18.30 -5.19
C PHE A 246 6.96 -17.94 -4.19
N PHE A 247 6.85 -18.40 -2.95
CA PHE A 247 7.80 -18.05 -1.89
C PHE A 247 9.19 -18.66 -2.09
N ASN A 248 9.29 -19.83 -2.76
CA ASN A 248 10.56 -20.49 -3.06
C ASN A 248 11.13 -20.11 -4.44
N ARG A 249 10.51 -19.16 -5.15
CA ARG A 249 10.95 -18.71 -6.50
C ARG A 249 11.14 -19.85 -7.50
N GLN A 250 10.28 -20.86 -7.41
CA GLN A 250 10.35 -21.99 -8.33
C GLN A 250 9.60 -21.67 -9.63
N PRO A 251 10.17 -22.04 -10.80
CA PRO A 251 9.48 -21.85 -12.06
C PRO A 251 8.16 -22.64 -12.07
N HIS A 252 7.15 -22.10 -12.70
CA HIS A 252 5.91 -22.83 -12.97
C HIS A 252 6.30 -24.00 -13.87
N ASN A 253 6.37 -25.22 -13.30
CA ASN A 253 6.45 -26.42 -14.12
C ASN A 253 5.11 -26.55 -14.81
N GLY A 254 5.02 -26.03 -16.05
CA GLY A 254 3.88 -26.21 -16.91
C GLY A 254 3.63 -27.72 -17.08
N ALA A 255 2.75 -28.24 -16.27
CA ALA A 255 2.12 -29.52 -16.57
C ALA A 255 1.23 -29.27 -17.76
N SER A 256 1.71 -29.71 -18.94
CA SER A 256 0.94 -30.16 -20.09
C SER A 256 -0.10 -29.17 -20.66
N LEU A 257 0.33 -28.34 -21.60
CA LEU A 257 -0.48 -28.12 -22.80
C LEU A 257 -0.53 -29.46 -23.54
N GLU A 258 -1.43 -30.32 -23.18
CA GLU A 258 -1.85 -31.44 -24.02
C GLU A 258 -3.31 -31.24 -24.39
N ALA A 259 -3.43 -31.09 -25.74
CA ALA A 259 -4.53 -31.34 -26.67
C ALA A 259 -5.81 -30.50 -26.51
#